data_7bbf82d0365dc36046248995856e1771
#
_entry.id   7bbf82d0365dc36046248995856e1771
#
_cell.length_a   1.000
_cell.length_b   1.000
_cell.length_c   1.000
_cell.angle_alpha   90.00
_cell.angle_beta   90.00
_cell.angle_gamma   90.00
#
_symmetry.space_group_name_H-M   'P 1'
#
loop_
_entity.id
_entity.type
_entity.pdbx_description
1 polymer ?
#
loop_
_entity_poly.entity_id
_entity_poly.type
_entity_poly.pdbx_seq_one_letter_code
_entity_poly.pdbx_strand_id
1 'polypeptide(L)'
;MSDQIPLYNSRLYEIYLQYLRKYYPDIDTDSLLQDAGMTNYEIEDPAHWFNQEQSNRFFDSVVARTGNPNIAREAGRYTTSSANLGATKQYVAGLISPTTAYFLMEKIYALFSRGADISTKKIGSNQVEITATPKPGVVEEPYQCANRIGSFESVATFFTDEFAHIDHTSCVHKGDPSCRYIVTWVKTPKILFKRLRNYLLVFGIVALLILFFILPFSTWGVAILGCTSAMLMLSLYAEYLEKKSLIKTIETQKETAYDSIVESNLRYNDALLVQEIGQAISNIFDINQLLRTVAGVMEKRLDFDRGMIMLTDRKKTKLRYFTGYGHSPDKEKILKNTTFHLDNPESKGVFVLAVKEQRPFLVNNISEIQDSLSRKSLEIAKQLGSQSLICVPIIYEKKPFGILA
;
A
#
# COMPACT_ATOMS: atom_id res chain seq x y z
N MET A 1 -18.99 -14.87 23.47
CA MET A 1 -18.54 -13.51 23.86
C MET A 1 -17.14 -13.17 23.32
N SER A 2 -16.32 -14.12 22.88
CA SER A 2 -15.00 -13.87 22.27
C SER A 2 -15.06 -13.32 20.83
N ASP A 3 -16.16 -13.56 20.11
CA ASP A 3 -16.27 -13.28 18.67
C ASP A 3 -16.46 -11.80 18.31
N GLN A 4 -16.67 -10.95 19.30
CA GLN A 4 -16.88 -9.51 19.09
C GLN A 4 -15.63 -8.64 19.37
N ILE A 5 -14.53 -9.24 19.82
CA ILE A 5 -13.31 -8.48 20.11
C ILE A 5 -12.61 -8.12 18.80
N PRO A 6 -12.26 -6.83 18.57
CA PRO A 6 -11.55 -6.41 17.36
C PRO A 6 -10.08 -6.84 17.42
N LEU A 7 -9.71 -7.81 16.57
CA LEU A 7 -8.42 -8.50 16.61
C LEU A 7 -7.52 -8.19 15.40
N TYR A 8 -8.10 -7.90 14.23
CA TYR A 8 -7.35 -7.79 12.97
C TYR A 8 -7.57 -6.44 12.30
N ASN A 9 -6.48 -5.75 12.01
CA ASN A 9 -6.53 -4.41 11.41
C ASN A 9 -6.91 -4.48 9.91
N SER A 10 -7.63 -3.46 9.44
CA SER A 10 -8.07 -3.30 8.05
C SER A 10 -6.96 -3.46 7.01
N ARG A 11 -5.73 -2.99 7.31
CA ARG A 11 -4.56 -3.11 6.43
C ARG A 11 -4.22 -4.55 6.04
N LEU A 12 -4.55 -5.53 6.90
CA LEU A 12 -4.35 -6.93 6.56
C LEU A 12 -5.22 -7.34 5.37
N TYR A 13 -6.49 -6.92 5.37
CA TYR A 13 -7.44 -7.23 4.31
C TYR A 13 -7.15 -6.43 3.03
N GLU A 14 -6.69 -5.18 3.16
CA GLU A 14 -6.23 -4.41 2.01
C GLU A 14 -5.12 -5.12 1.24
N ILE A 15 -4.18 -5.77 1.93
CA ILE A 15 -3.14 -6.60 1.30
C ILE A 15 -3.75 -7.78 0.52
N TYR A 16 -4.76 -8.46 1.08
CA TYR A 16 -5.49 -9.52 0.37
C TYR A 16 -6.20 -8.99 -0.85
N LEU A 17 -6.89 -7.86 -0.74
CA LEU A 17 -7.62 -7.27 -1.88
C LEU A 17 -6.66 -6.84 -3.00
N GLN A 18 -5.52 -6.24 -2.67
CA GLN A 18 -4.49 -5.90 -3.65
C GLN A 18 -3.91 -7.15 -4.34
N TYR A 19 -3.68 -8.23 -3.57
CA TYR A 19 -3.25 -9.51 -4.12
C TYR A 19 -4.31 -10.08 -5.08
N LEU A 20 -5.59 -10.08 -4.68
CA LEU A 20 -6.70 -10.56 -5.50
C LEU A 20 -6.85 -9.74 -6.79
N ARG A 21 -6.87 -8.41 -6.70
CA ARG A 21 -6.97 -7.52 -7.87
C ARG A 21 -5.85 -7.77 -8.89
N LYS A 22 -4.67 -8.18 -8.42
CA LYS A 22 -3.52 -8.44 -9.30
C LYS A 22 -3.54 -9.83 -9.94
N TYR A 23 -3.87 -10.86 -9.17
CA TYR A 23 -3.73 -12.26 -9.61
C TYR A 23 -5.06 -12.95 -9.92
N TYR A 24 -6.17 -12.38 -9.49
CA TYR A 24 -7.53 -12.87 -9.66
C TYR A 24 -8.47 -11.72 -10.06
N PRO A 25 -8.21 -11.03 -11.18
CA PRO A 25 -8.93 -9.79 -11.57
C PRO A 25 -10.43 -10.00 -11.82
N ASP A 26 -10.85 -11.24 -12.09
CA ASP A 26 -12.25 -11.59 -12.32
C ASP A 26 -13.08 -11.71 -11.04
N ILE A 27 -12.46 -11.65 -9.86
CA ILE A 27 -13.17 -11.74 -8.58
C ILE A 27 -13.73 -10.37 -8.20
N ASP A 28 -15.04 -10.32 -8.01
CA ASP A 28 -15.73 -9.17 -7.44
C ASP A 28 -15.41 -9.03 -5.95
N THR A 29 -14.51 -8.07 -5.65
CA THR A 29 -14.06 -7.78 -4.29
C THR A 29 -15.14 -7.17 -3.42
N ASP A 30 -16.10 -6.43 -3.99
CA ASP A 30 -17.18 -5.79 -3.23
C ASP A 30 -18.15 -6.84 -2.69
N SER A 31 -18.52 -7.80 -3.52
CA SER A 31 -19.35 -8.93 -3.11
C SER A 31 -18.67 -9.82 -2.07
N LEU A 32 -17.33 -10.00 -2.18
CA LEU A 32 -16.54 -10.74 -1.20
C LEU A 32 -16.56 -10.06 0.18
N LEU A 33 -16.44 -8.74 0.22
CA LEU A 33 -16.51 -7.98 1.47
C LEU A 33 -17.92 -8.05 2.10
N GLN A 34 -18.97 -7.99 1.27
CA GLN A 34 -20.34 -8.13 1.75
C GLN A 34 -20.58 -9.50 2.43
N ASP A 35 -20.08 -10.59 1.85
CA ASP A 35 -20.17 -11.93 2.45
C ASP A 35 -19.52 -11.99 3.83
N ALA A 36 -18.40 -11.25 4.01
CA ALA A 36 -17.69 -11.16 5.28
C ALA A 36 -18.34 -10.21 6.30
N GLY A 37 -19.34 -9.44 5.89
CA GLY A 37 -19.91 -8.36 6.70
C GLY A 37 -18.94 -7.21 6.92
N MET A 38 -18.13 -6.89 5.88
CA MET A 38 -17.17 -5.80 5.81
C MET A 38 -17.58 -4.82 4.71
N THR A 39 -17.13 -3.58 4.81
CA THR A 39 -17.37 -2.54 3.79
C THR A 39 -16.05 -1.96 3.27
N ASN A 40 -16.05 -1.46 2.05
CA ASN A 40 -14.87 -0.77 1.49
C ASN A 40 -14.42 0.40 2.38
N TYR A 41 -15.37 1.14 2.94
CA TYR A 41 -15.07 2.25 3.85
C TYR A 41 -14.28 1.80 5.09
N GLU A 42 -14.64 0.66 5.68
CA GLU A 42 -13.93 0.08 6.83
C GLU A 42 -12.54 -0.45 6.45
N ILE A 43 -12.38 -0.98 5.23
CA ILE A 43 -11.08 -1.43 4.71
C ILE A 43 -10.14 -0.24 4.48
N GLU A 44 -10.65 0.86 3.93
CA GLU A 44 -9.87 2.07 3.65
C GLU A 44 -9.49 2.84 4.92
N ASP A 45 -10.17 2.60 6.05
CA ASP A 45 -9.82 3.19 7.34
C ASP A 45 -8.69 2.40 8.02
N PRO A 46 -7.43 2.92 8.07
CA PRO A 46 -6.30 2.23 8.67
C PRO A 46 -6.41 2.09 10.21
N ALA A 47 -7.39 2.74 10.84
CA ALA A 47 -7.68 2.63 12.27
C ALA A 47 -8.74 1.58 12.59
N HIS A 48 -9.42 1.03 11.57
CA HIS A 48 -10.48 0.05 11.76
C HIS A 48 -9.94 -1.35 12.08
N TRP A 49 -10.68 -2.10 12.92
CA TRP A 49 -10.33 -3.44 13.36
C TRP A 49 -11.53 -4.37 13.26
N PHE A 50 -11.32 -5.53 12.66
CA PHE A 50 -12.31 -6.59 12.50
C PHE A 50 -12.18 -7.67 13.57
N ASN A 51 -13.27 -8.36 13.85
CA ASN A 51 -13.31 -9.49 14.76
C ASN A 51 -12.95 -10.82 14.08
N GLN A 52 -12.86 -11.90 14.86
CA GLN A 52 -12.50 -13.23 14.36
C GLN A 52 -13.56 -13.79 13.38
N GLU A 53 -14.84 -13.58 13.64
CA GLU A 53 -15.91 -14.09 12.79
C GLU A 53 -15.92 -13.45 11.41
N GLN A 54 -15.73 -12.11 11.34
CA GLN A 54 -15.58 -11.41 10.06
C GLN A 54 -14.35 -11.91 9.29
N SER A 55 -13.23 -12.13 10.00
CA SER A 55 -12.00 -12.68 9.41
C SER A 55 -12.21 -14.07 8.83
N ASN A 56 -12.91 -14.94 9.54
CA ASN A 56 -13.19 -16.30 9.08
C ASN A 56 -14.06 -16.27 7.83
N ARG A 57 -15.17 -15.50 7.84
CA ARG A 57 -16.07 -15.35 6.68
C ARG A 57 -15.33 -14.78 5.46
N PHE A 58 -14.46 -13.79 5.67
CA PHE A 58 -13.65 -13.23 4.60
C PHE A 58 -12.74 -14.29 3.98
N PHE A 59 -12.02 -15.03 4.81
CA PHE A 59 -11.09 -16.05 4.32
C PHE A 59 -11.83 -17.20 3.60
N ASP A 60 -12.94 -17.67 4.15
CA ASP A 60 -13.76 -18.72 3.52
C ASP A 60 -14.29 -18.27 2.17
N SER A 61 -14.76 -17.02 2.05
CA SER A 61 -15.21 -16.45 0.78
C SER A 61 -14.05 -16.31 -0.23
N VAL A 62 -12.86 -15.91 0.22
CA VAL A 62 -11.66 -15.85 -0.63
C VAL A 62 -11.30 -17.24 -1.17
N VAL A 63 -11.25 -18.26 -0.32
CA VAL A 63 -10.93 -19.65 -0.74
C VAL A 63 -12.00 -20.18 -1.70
N ALA A 64 -13.28 -19.97 -1.38
CA ALA A 64 -14.39 -20.45 -2.23
C ALA A 64 -14.34 -19.84 -3.65
N ARG A 65 -13.99 -18.55 -3.77
CA ARG A 65 -13.96 -17.85 -5.06
C ARG A 65 -12.67 -18.09 -5.84
N THR A 66 -11.53 -18.27 -5.16
CA THR A 66 -10.24 -18.52 -5.82
C THR A 66 -9.99 -19.99 -6.12
N GLY A 67 -10.63 -20.89 -5.38
CA GLY A 67 -10.31 -22.32 -5.41
C GLY A 67 -8.92 -22.66 -4.86
N ASN A 68 -8.23 -21.70 -4.22
CA ASN A 68 -6.85 -21.84 -3.78
C ASN A 68 -6.75 -21.95 -2.24
N PRO A 69 -6.51 -23.15 -1.69
CA PRO A 69 -6.38 -23.33 -0.24
C PRO A 69 -5.11 -22.68 0.35
N ASN A 70 -4.12 -22.35 -0.49
CA ASN A 70 -2.87 -21.72 -0.07
C ASN A 70 -2.89 -20.19 -0.13
N ILE A 71 -4.03 -19.61 -0.45
CA ILE A 71 -4.19 -18.17 -0.68
C ILE A 71 -3.70 -17.32 0.51
N ALA A 72 -3.86 -17.80 1.74
CA ALA A 72 -3.40 -17.11 2.93
C ALA A 72 -1.88 -16.94 2.97
N ARG A 73 -1.14 -18.00 2.62
CA ARG A 73 0.33 -17.95 2.55
C ARG A 73 0.81 -17.05 1.42
N GLU A 74 0.14 -17.11 0.28
CA GLU A 74 0.47 -16.28 -0.88
C GLU A 74 0.21 -14.80 -0.63
N ALA A 75 -0.92 -14.45 -0.02
CA ALA A 75 -1.19 -13.09 0.42
C ALA A 75 -0.18 -12.63 1.50
N GLY A 76 0.23 -13.51 2.41
CA GLY A 76 1.31 -13.25 3.36
C GLY A 76 2.63 -12.93 2.66
N ARG A 77 3.01 -13.67 1.63
CA ARG A 77 4.20 -13.37 0.79
C ARG A 77 4.08 -12.04 0.07
N TYR A 78 2.88 -11.66 -0.31
CA TYR A 78 2.63 -10.39 -1.00
C TYR A 78 2.82 -9.16 -0.11
N THR A 79 2.84 -9.31 1.22
CA THR A 79 3.03 -8.22 2.19
C THR A 79 4.28 -7.36 1.89
N THR A 80 5.35 -7.96 1.39
CA THR A 80 6.60 -7.27 1.05
C THR A 80 6.73 -6.93 -0.44
N SER A 81 5.64 -7.01 -1.20
CA SER A 81 5.65 -6.65 -2.62
C SER A 81 5.94 -5.16 -2.81
N SER A 82 6.47 -4.82 -3.99
CA SER A 82 6.75 -3.42 -4.35
C SER A 82 5.51 -2.53 -4.35
N ALA A 83 4.32 -3.10 -4.56
CA ALA A 83 3.07 -2.36 -4.49
C ALA A 83 2.75 -1.86 -3.07
N ASN A 84 3.15 -2.62 -2.04
CA ASN A 84 2.85 -2.28 -0.65
C ASN A 84 3.95 -1.48 0.04
N LEU A 85 5.20 -1.67 -0.34
CA LEU A 85 6.34 -1.10 0.37
C LEU A 85 7.23 -0.23 -0.52
N GLY A 86 7.06 -0.31 -1.84
CA GLY A 86 7.75 0.54 -2.81
C GLY A 86 9.22 0.78 -2.43
N ALA A 87 9.53 2.03 -2.34
CA ALA A 87 10.82 2.52 -1.97
C ALA A 87 11.23 2.26 -0.50
N THR A 88 10.26 2.07 0.43
CA THR A 88 10.55 1.70 1.83
C THR A 88 11.31 0.38 1.92
N LYS A 89 11.06 -0.56 0.99
CA LYS A 89 11.79 -1.83 0.90
C LYS A 89 13.29 -1.63 0.79
N GLN A 90 13.73 -0.77 -0.11
CA GLN A 90 15.16 -0.55 -0.38
C GLN A 90 15.82 0.27 0.74
N TYR A 91 15.09 1.22 1.32
CA TYR A 91 15.54 1.99 2.48
C TYR A 91 15.83 1.06 3.66
N VAL A 92 14.88 0.20 4.01
CA VAL A 92 15.01 -0.77 5.10
C VAL A 92 16.19 -1.73 4.85
N ALA A 93 16.31 -2.28 3.62
CA ALA A 93 17.40 -3.18 3.25
C ALA A 93 18.81 -2.55 3.34
N GLY A 94 18.90 -1.22 3.17
CA GLY A 94 20.16 -0.48 3.30
C GLY A 94 20.59 -0.17 4.73
N LEU A 95 19.64 -0.05 5.65
CA LEU A 95 19.89 0.41 7.01
C LEU A 95 19.99 -0.69 8.05
N ILE A 96 19.28 -1.80 7.87
CA ILE A 96 19.19 -2.85 8.87
C ILE A 96 19.66 -4.19 8.33
N SER A 97 20.02 -5.10 9.23
CA SER A 97 20.35 -6.49 8.88
C SER A 97 19.07 -7.35 8.77
N PRO A 98 19.11 -8.50 8.04
CA PRO A 98 17.99 -9.44 8.03
C PRO A 98 17.54 -9.83 9.45
N THR A 99 18.49 -10.09 10.35
CA THR A 99 18.20 -10.39 11.77
C THR A 99 17.41 -9.26 12.42
N THR A 100 17.82 -8.01 12.23
CA THR A 100 17.13 -6.83 12.79
C THR A 100 15.72 -6.68 12.22
N ALA A 101 15.52 -6.97 10.92
CA ALA A 101 14.20 -6.93 10.30
C ALA A 101 13.23 -7.92 10.96
N TYR A 102 13.67 -9.15 11.25
CA TYR A 102 12.84 -10.11 11.97
C TYR A 102 12.53 -9.69 13.41
N PHE A 103 13.44 -9.02 14.10
CA PHE A 103 13.15 -8.44 15.43
C PHE A 103 12.13 -7.29 15.34
N LEU A 104 12.16 -6.51 14.27
CA LEU A 104 11.15 -5.46 14.04
C LEU A 104 9.76 -6.04 13.74
N MET A 105 9.67 -7.23 13.14
CA MET A 105 8.38 -7.90 12.90
C MET A 105 7.57 -8.12 14.18
N GLU A 106 8.22 -8.31 15.33
CA GLU A 106 7.54 -8.39 16.64
C GLU A 106 6.70 -7.12 16.93
N LYS A 107 7.27 -5.95 16.66
CA LYS A 107 6.57 -4.67 16.84
C LYS A 107 5.56 -4.38 15.74
N ILE A 108 5.94 -4.68 14.50
CA ILE A 108 5.10 -4.45 13.33
C ILE A 108 3.85 -5.35 13.37
N TYR A 109 3.99 -6.59 13.81
CA TYR A 109 2.87 -7.54 13.89
C TYR A 109 1.71 -6.99 14.75
N ALA A 110 2.03 -6.32 15.86
CA ALA A 110 1.02 -5.71 16.73
C ALA A 110 0.18 -4.61 16.05
N LEU A 111 0.65 -4.04 14.94
CA LEU A 111 -0.11 -3.08 14.12
C LEU A 111 -1.15 -3.75 13.23
N PHE A 112 -1.01 -5.05 12.97
CA PHE A 112 -1.90 -5.82 12.10
C PHE A 112 -2.79 -6.81 12.86
N SER A 113 -2.31 -7.33 13.98
CA SER A 113 -3.03 -8.33 14.76
C SER A 113 -2.83 -8.14 16.26
N ARG A 114 -3.92 -8.28 17.00
CA ARG A 114 -3.96 -8.32 18.47
C ARG A 114 -4.23 -9.73 18.99
N GLY A 115 -4.33 -10.73 18.09
CA GLY A 115 -4.70 -12.11 18.43
C GLY A 115 -3.59 -12.92 19.09
N ALA A 116 -2.32 -12.62 18.80
CA ALA A 116 -1.18 -13.35 19.33
C ALA A 116 -0.04 -12.40 19.71
N ASP A 117 0.76 -12.83 20.67
CA ASP A 117 2.03 -12.19 21.02
C ASP A 117 3.16 -12.86 20.24
N ILE A 118 4.00 -12.05 19.59
CA ILE A 118 5.14 -12.51 18.80
C ILE A 118 6.41 -12.25 19.59
N SER A 119 7.30 -13.24 19.67
CA SER A 119 8.65 -13.06 20.19
C SER A 119 9.68 -13.63 19.22
N THR A 120 10.81 -12.96 19.08
CA THR A 120 11.86 -13.32 18.12
C THR A 120 13.18 -13.55 18.86
N LYS A 121 13.84 -14.68 18.58
CA LYS A 121 15.13 -15.03 19.15
C LYS A 121 16.12 -15.39 18.04
N LYS A 122 17.33 -14.83 18.11
CA LYS A 122 18.42 -15.21 17.21
C LYS A 122 18.99 -16.56 17.62
N ILE A 123 19.00 -17.53 16.70
CA ILE A 123 19.55 -18.86 16.92
C ILE A 123 20.79 -19.18 16.05
N GLY A 124 21.01 -18.38 15.01
CA GLY A 124 22.15 -18.57 14.11
C GLY A 124 22.56 -17.27 13.40
N SER A 125 23.56 -17.37 12.53
CA SER A 125 24.04 -16.21 11.75
C SER A 125 23.08 -15.76 10.65
N ASN A 126 22.21 -16.66 10.20
CA ASN A 126 21.17 -16.48 9.20
C ASN A 126 19.89 -17.22 9.60
N GLN A 127 19.66 -17.34 10.90
CA GLN A 127 18.51 -18.00 11.48
C GLN A 127 17.96 -17.25 12.67
N VAL A 128 16.63 -17.16 12.75
CA VAL A 128 15.89 -16.74 13.93
C VAL A 128 14.79 -17.73 14.25
N GLU A 129 14.45 -17.85 15.50
CA GLU A 129 13.25 -18.53 15.99
C GLU A 129 12.20 -17.46 16.29
N ILE A 130 10.99 -17.61 15.72
CA ILE A 130 9.84 -16.74 15.99
C ILE A 130 8.78 -17.60 16.66
N THR A 131 8.31 -17.16 17.82
CA THR A 131 7.25 -17.82 18.57
C THR A 131 6.02 -16.93 18.55
N ALA A 132 4.87 -17.48 18.14
CA ALA A 132 3.58 -16.84 18.21
C ALA A 132 2.70 -17.55 19.25
N THR A 133 2.34 -16.83 20.31
CA THR A 133 1.50 -17.32 21.39
C THR A 133 0.14 -16.67 21.32
N PRO A 134 -0.96 -17.40 21.06
CA PRO A 134 -2.31 -16.85 21.08
C PRO A 134 -2.61 -16.22 22.43
N LYS A 135 -3.30 -15.09 22.42
CA LYS A 135 -3.75 -14.43 23.66
C LYS A 135 -4.86 -15.22 24.32
N PRO A 136 -5.03 -15.11 25.65
CA PRO A 136 -6.10 -15.79 26.36
C PRO A 136 -7.47 -15.51 25.76
N GLY A 137 -8.23 -16.56 25.43
CA GLY A 137 -9.56 -16.46 24.85
C GLY A 137 -9.61 -16.23 23.33
N VAL A 138 -8.46 -16.15 22.64
CA VAL A 138 -8.39 -16.09 21.19
C VAL A 138 -8.18 -17.49 20.62
N VAL A 139 -9.05 -17.87 19.69
CA VAL A 139 -8.92 -19.12 18.93
C VAL A 139 -8.50 -18.74 17.52
N GLU A 140 -7.24 -19.01 17.19
CA GLU A 140 -6.74 -18.79 15.82
C GLU A 140 -7.14 -19.96 14.90
N GLU A 141 -7.31 -19.66 13.61
CA GLU A 141 -7.58 -20.63 12.56
C GLU A 141 -6.33 -20.98 11.76
N PRO A 142 -6.25 -22.14 11.08
CA PRO A 142 -5.08 -22.60 10.34
C PRO A 142 -4.60 -21.60 9.28
N TYR A 143 -5.50 -20.83 8.64
CA TYR A 143 -5.14 -19.84 7.63
C TYR A 143 -4.29 -18.70 8.20
N GLN A 144 -4.44 -18.38 9.49
CA GLN A 144 -3.65 -17.33 10.15
C GLN A 144 -2.20 -17.78 10.33
N CYS A 145 -1.96 -19.07 10.66
CA CYS A 145 -0.61 -19.65 10.64
C CYS A 145 -0.02 -19.62 9.24
N ALA A 146 -0.79 -19.96 8.20
CA ALA A 146 -0.34 -19.95 6.82
C ALA A 146 0.03 -18.53 6.35
N ASN A 147 -0.79 -17.53 6.66
CA ASN A 147 -0.51 -16.12 6.34
C ASN A 147 0.77 -15.65 7.04
N ARG A 148 0.95 -15.99 8.31
CA ARG A 148 2.14 -15.67 9.11
C ARG A 148 3.40 -16.29 8.52
N ILE A 149 3.35 -17.55 8.08
CA ILE A 149 4.44 -18.21 7.37
C ILE A 149 4.80 -17.42 6.11
N GLY A 150 3.82 -17.08 5.26
CA GLY A 150 4.05 -16.29 4.05
C GLY A 150 4.69 -14.93 4.34
N SER A 151 4.22 -14.24 5.37
CA SER A 151 4.77 -12.96 5.80
C SER A 151 6.23 -13.08 6.26
N PHE A 152 6.58 -14.11 7.04
CA PHE A 152 7.95 -14.33 7.48
C PHE A 152 8.87 -14.75 6.32
N GLU A 153 8.39 -15.58 5.39
CA GLU A 153 9.13 -15.93 4.17
C GLU A 153 9.52 -14.68 3.38
N SER A 154 8.59 -13.76 3.24
CA SER A 154 8.75 -12.59 2.40
C SER A 154 9.76 -11.56 2.94
N VAL A 155 9.99 -11.49 4.26
CA VAL A 155 10.95 -10.54 4.86
C VAL A 155 12.38 -10.74 4.31
N ALA A 156 12.78 -11.96 4.00
CA ALA A 156 14.10 -12.23 3.41
C ALA A 156 14.28 -11.54 2.05
N THR A 157 13.19 -11.35 1.29
CA THR A 157 13.24 -10.71 -0.04
C THR A 157 13.62 -9.22 -0.01
N PHE A 158 13.68 -8.60 1.18
CA PHE A 158 14.28 -7.27 1.32
C PHE A 158 15.80 -7.27 1.10
N PHE A 159 16.44 -8.39 1.40
CA PHE A 159 17.89 -8.51 1.46
C PHE A 159 18.47 -9.46 0.42
N THR A 160 17.61 -10.37 -0.06
CA THR A 160 17.95 -11.41 -1.04
C THR A 160 16.83 -11.44 -2.09
N ASP A 161 17.05 -12.10 -3.21
CA ASP A 161 16.03 -12.31 -4.23
C ASP A 161 15.18 -13.58 -3.96
N GLU A 162 15.37 -14.20 -2.79
CA GLU A 162 14.74 -15.46 -2.43
C GLU A 162 13.92 -15.32 -1.14
N PHE A 163 12.85 -16.11 -1.05
CA PHE A 163 12.09 -16.28 0.19
C PHE A 163 12.90 -17.03 1.26
N ALA A 164 12.67 -16.71 2.53
CA ALA A 164 13.24 -17.51 3.60
C ALA A 164 12.60 -18.91 3.61
N HIS A 165 13.38 -19.90 4.05
CA HIS A 165 12.86 -21.21 4.40
C HIS A 165 12.30 -21.19 5.82
N ILE A 166 11.08 -21.71 6.00
CA ILE A 166 10.41 -21.77 7.31
C ILE A 166 10.16 -23.21 7.72
N ASP A 167 10.73 -23.61 8.84
CA ASP A 167 10.38 -24.85 9.53
C ASP A 167 9.37 -24.53 10.65
N HIS A 168 8.12 -24.98 10.50
CA HIS A 168 7.07 -24.81 11.49
C HIS A 168 7.09 -26.00 12.47
N THR A 169 7.91 -25.88 13.51
CA THR A 169 8.28 -27.00 14.41
C THR A 169 7.24 -27.29 15.49
N SER A 170 6.41 -26.31 15.86
CA SER A 170 5.35 -26.44 16.86
C SER A 170 4.13 -25.62 16.38
N CYS A 171 2.92 -26.14 16.61
CA CYS A 171 1.69 -25.52 16.10
C CYS A 171 0.51 -25.71 17.05
N VAL A 172 -0.19 -24.63 17.36
CA VAL A 172 -1.41 -24.66 18.21
C VAL A 172 -2.48 -25.60 17.65
N HIS A 173 -2.60 -25.74 16.32
CA HIS A 173 -3.55 -26.66 15.68
C HIS A 173 -3.14 -28.13 15.76
N LYS A 174 -1.92 -28.41 16.27
CA LYS A 174 -1.43 -29.76 16.57
C LYS A 174 -1.44 -30.07 18.08
N GLY A 175 -1.98 -29.15 18.89
CA GLY A 175 -2.10 -29.31 20.33
C GLY A 175 -0.96 -28.66 21.13
N ASP A 176 -0.03 -27.95 20.48
CA ASP A 176 1.02 -27.22 21.15
C ASP A 176 0.51 -25.89 21.76
N PRO A 177 1.14 -25.36 22.81
CA PRO A 177 0.71 -24.11 23.43
C PRO A 177 1.01 -22.85 22.59
N SER A 178 1.90 -22.94 21.61
CA SER A 178 2.31 -21.85 20.72
C SER A 178 2.80 -22.37 19.39
N CYS A 179 2.76 -21.52 18.36
CA CYS A 179 3.38 -21.80 17.08
C CYS A 179 4.83 -21.35 17.09
N ARG A 180 5.76 -22.23 16.67
CA ARG A 180 7.18 -21.94 16.60
C ARG A 180 7.69 -22.10 15.17
N TYR A 181 8.33 -21.04 14.66
CA TYR A 181 8.85 -20.95 13.30
C TYR A 181 10.34 -20.73 13.33
N ILE A 182 11.10 -21.63 12.70
CA ILE A 182 12.53 -21.45 12.47
C ILE A 182 12.70 -20.89 11.07
N VAL A 183 13.11 -19.64 11.01
CA VAL A 183 13.29 -18.88 9.77
C VAL A 183 14.75 -18.91 9.38
N THR A 184 15.05 -19.45 8.20
CA THR A 184 16.40 -19.52 7.64
C THR A 184 16.45 -18.77 6.31
N TRP A 185 17.37 -17.82 6.15
CA TRP A 185 17.56 -17.09 4.89
C TRP A 185 18.93 -17.33 4.27
N VAL A 186 19.02 -17.14 2.96
CA VAL A 186 20.27 -17.28 2.20
C VAL A 186 21.26 -16.20 2.62
N LYS A 187 22.51 -16.58 2.80
CA LYS A 187 23.58 -15.63 3.13
C LYS A 187 23.89 -14.76 1.92
N THR A 188 23.81 -13.46 2.08
CA THR A 188 24.15 -12.53 1.00
C THR A 188 25.62 -12.70 0.60
N PRO A 189 25.96 -12.65 -0.70
CA PRO A 189 27.34 -12.76 -1.20
C PRO A 189 28.33 -11.84 -0.47
N LYS A 190 27.90 -10.65 -0.09
CA LYS A 190 28.68 -9.65 0.65
C LYS A 190 29.26 -10.21 1.97
N ILE A 191 28.47 -10.95 2.74
CA ILE A 191 28.92 -11.56 4.01
C ILE A 191 29.88 -12.71 3.73
N LEU A 192 29.63 -13.46 2.65
CA LEU A 192 30.52 -14.57 2.25
C LEU A 192 31.91 -14.06 1.85
N PHE A 193 31.98 -13.02 1.03
CA PHE A 193 33.26 -12.42 0.62
C PHE A 193 34.04 -11.80 1.79
N LYS A 194 33.36 -11.12 2.73
CA LYS A 194 34.02 -10.62 3.96
C LYS A 194 34.60 -11.76 4.82
N ARG A 195 33.89 -12.86 4.96
CA ARG A 195 34.37 -14.04 5.70
C ARG A 195 35.53 -14.71 4.96
N LEU A 196 35.40 -14.92 3.65
CA LEU A 196 36.45 -15.50 2.82
C LEU A 196 37.75 -14.68 2.93
N ARG A 197 37.66 -13.36 2.83
CA ARG A 197 38.79 -12.46 3.03
C ARG A 197 39.44 -12.64 4.39
N ASN A 198 38.63 -12.66 5.47
CA ASN A 198 39.18 -12.81 6.84
C ASN A 198 39.86 -14.17 7.05
N TYR A 199 39.27 -15.24 6.51
CA TYR A 199 39.91 -16.58 6.57
C TYR A 199 41.20 -16.60 5.74
N LEU A 200 41.22 -16.08 4.53
CA LEU A 200 42.42 -16.02 3.70
C LEU A 200 43.51 -15.18 4.38
N LEU A 201 43.14 -14.10 5.10
CA LEU A 201 44.09 -13.29 5.86
C LEU A 201 44.75 -14.11 6.98
N VAL A 202 43.94 -14.83 7.80
CA VAL A 202 44.47 -15.66 8.90
C VAL A 202 45.32 -16.82 8.36
N PHE A 203 44.82 -17.59 7.38
CA PHE A 203 45.56 -18.67 6.76
C PHE A 203 46.81 -18.21 6.01
N GLY A 204 46.74 -17.04 5.34
CA GLY A 204 47.88 -16.45 4.65
C GLY A 204 48.98 -16.07 5.61
N ILE A 205 48.69 -15.48 6.77
CA ILE A 205 49.69 -15.14 7.79
C ILE A 205 50.33 -16.43 8.35
N VAL A 206 49.52 -17.44 8.70
CA VAL A 206 50.04 -18.71 9.21
C VAL A 206 50.91 -19.38 8.16
N ALA A 207 50.49 -19.45 6.91
CA ALA A 207 51.27 -20.03 5.81
C ALA A 207 52.63 -19.30 5.60
N LEU A 208 52.62 -17.95 5.64
CA LEU A 208 53.85 -17.17 5.51
C LEU A 208 54.81 -17.38 6.68
N LEU A 209 54.30 -17.56 7.89
CA LEU A 209 55.15 -17.91 9.04
C LEU A 209 55.77 -19.30 8.89
N ILE A 210 55.06 -20.31 8.40
CA ILE A 210 55.59 -21.65 8.14
C ILE A 210 56.62 -21.61 7.01
N LEU A 211 56.34 -20.90 5.91
CA LEU A 211 57.22 -20.77 4.76
C LEU A 211 58.49 -20.00 5.09
N PHE A 212 58.50 -19.17 6.12
CA PHE A 212 59.72 -18.48 6.61
C PHE A 212 60.79 -19.44 7.06
N PHE A 213 60.40 -20.56 7.66
CA PHE A 213 61.35 -21.58 8.14
C PHE A 213 61.79 -22.58 7.07
N ILE A 214 61.08 -22.64 5.93
CA ILE A 214 61.34 -23.61 4.86
C ILE A 214 62.03 -23.01 3.64
N LEU A 215 61.72 -21.74 3.29
CA LEU A 215 62.18 -21.12 2.06
C LEU A 215 63.42 -20.20 2.28
N PRO A 216 64.32 -20.08 1.28
CA PRO A 216 65.36 -19.06 1.26
C PRO A 216 64.71 -17.66 1.34
N PHE A 217 65.42 -16.74 2.00
CA PHE A 217 64.93 -15.40 2.27
C PHE A 217 64.46 -14.63 1.00
N SER A 218 65.16 -14.83 -0.13
CA SER A 218 64.76 -14.19 -1.41
C SER A 218 63.44 -14.71 -1.98
N THR A 219 63.17 -16.00 -1.92
CA THR A 219 61.90 -16.63 -2.37
C THR A 219 60.78 -16.35 -1.42
N TRP A 220 61.06 -16.26 -0.13
CA TRP A 220 60.09 -15.87 0.90
C TRP A 220 59.60 -14.42 0.68
N GLY A 221 60.50 -13.48 0.32
CA GLY A 221 60.15 -12.10 0.00
C GLY A 221 59.17 -12.00 -1.20
N VAL A 222 59.38 -12.82 -2.23
CA VAL A 222 58.46 -12.90 -3.37
C VAL A 222 57.08 -13.43 -2.97
N ALA A 223 57.07 -14.46 -2.10
CA ALA A 223 55.81 -15.03 -1.59
C ALA A 223 55.00 -14.01 -0.77
N ILE A 224 55.65 -13.24 0.10
CA ILE A 224 55.02 -12.12 0.81
C ILE A 224 54.39 -11.11 -0.16
N LEU A 225 55.17 -10.68 -1.15
CA LEU A 225 54.69 -9.67 -2.13
C LEU A 225 53.49 -10.20 -2.91
N GLY A 226 53.48 -11.47 -3.30
CA GLY A 226 52.34 -12.13 -3.96
C GLY A 226 51.10 -12.21 -3.07
N CYS A 227 51.26 -12.68 -1.81
CA CYS A 227 50.17 -12.80 -0.85
C CYS A 227 49.58 -11.41 -0.49
N THR A 228 50.40 -10.40 -0.24
CA THR A 228 49.93 -9.06 0.09
C THR A 228 49.22 -8.41 -1.09
N SER A 229 49.70 -8.58 -2.32
CA SER A 229 49.06 -8.10 -3.53
C SER A 229 47.68 -8.78 -3.75
N ALA A 230 47.59 -10.09 -3.61
CA ALA A 230 46.34 -10.82 -3.73
C ALA A 230 45.32 -10.38 -2.66
N MET A 231 45.75 -10.18 -1.41
CA MET A 231 44.89 -9.68 -0.33
C MET A 231 44.40 -8.25 -0.60
N LEU A 232 45.28 -7.39 -1.12
CA LEU A 232 44.92 -6.02 -1.47
C LEU A 232 43.87 -5.99 -2.59
N MET A 233 44.02 -6.81 -3.63
CA MET A 233 43.05 -6.95 -4.71
C MET A 233 41.69 -7.45 -4.20
N LEU A 234 41.70 -8.44 -3.33
CA LEU A 234 40.47 -9.00 -2.76
C LEU A 234 39.75 -7.97 -1.86
N SER A 235 40.54 -7.19 -1.09
CA SER A 235 40.00 -6.12 -0.25
C SER A 235 39.39 -4.99 -1.09
N LEU A 236 40.08 -4.54 -2.11
CA LEU A 236 39.58 -3.52 -3.05
C LEU A 236 38.31 -3.99 -3.79
N TYR A 237 38.28 -5.25 -4.19
CA TYR A 237 37.10 -5.83 -4.83
C TYR A 237 35.91 -5.92 -3.87
N ALA A 238 36.12 -6.31 -2.62
CA ALA A 238 35.09 -6.33 -1.61
C ALA A 238 34.53 -4.92 -1.30
N GLU A 239 35.43 -3.92 -1.21
CA GLU A 239 35.03 -2.52 -1.05
C GLU A 239 34.29 -1.97 -2.28
N TYR A 240 34.71 -2.34 -3.48
CA TYR A 240 34.03 -1.95 -4.72
C TYR A 240 32.58 -2.48 -4.74
N LEU A 241 32.37 -3.75 -4.38
CA LEU A 241 31.03 -4.34 -4.26
C LEU A 241 30.18 -3.63 -3.19
N GLU A 242 30.80 -3.26 -2.07
CA GLU A 242 30.14 -2.53 -0.99
C GLU A 242 29.73 -1.10 -1.44
N LYS A 243 30.65 -0.37 -2.09
CA LYS A 243 30.38 0.95 -2.68
C LYS A 243 29.25 0.88 -3.72
N LYS A 244 29.30 -0.08 -4.64
CA LYS A 244 28.27 -0.26 -5.67
C LYS A 244 26.88 -0.51 -5.06
N SER A 245 26.81 -1.32 -4.02
CA SER A 245 25.56 -1.59 -3.30
C SER A 245 25.07 -0.34 -2.55
N LEU A 246 25.98 0.44 -1.95
CA LEU A 246 25.67 1.67 -1.23
C LEU A 246 25.15 2.77 -2.17
N ILE A 247 25.79 2.96 -3.32
CA ILE A 247 25.35 3.93 -4.33
C ILE A 247 23.95 3.59 -4.81
N LYS A 248 23.69 2.33 -5.16
CA LYS A 248 22.34 1.87 -5.54
C LYS A 248 21.31 2.15 -4.44
N THR A 249 21.66 1.95 -3.18
CA THR A 249 20.79 2.25 -2.05
C THR A 249 20.50 3.75 -1.92
N ILE A 250 21.52 4.61 -2.10
CA ILE A 250 21.38 6.07 -2.03
C ILE A 250 20.49 6.60 -3.17
N GLU A 251 20.68 6.12 -4.40
CA GLU A 251 19.85 6.51 -5.54
C GLU A 251 18.38 6.18 -5.31
N THR A 252 18.11 4.98 -4.80
CA THR A 252 16.75 4.58 -4.50
C THR A 252 16.16 5.33 -3.29
N GLN A 253 16.98 5.66 -2.29
CA GLN A 253 16.56 6.52 -1.18
C GLN A 253 16.12 7.91 -1.64
N LYS A 254 16.81 8.46 -2.65
CA LYS A 254 16.48 9.77 -3.22
C LYS A 254 15.11 9.73 -3.90
N GLU A 255 14.83 8.72 -4.72
CA GLU A 255 13.52 8.54 -5.38
C GLU A 255 12.41 8.38 -4.34
N THR A 256 12.65 7.56 -3.31
CA THR A 256 11.68 7.32 -2.23
C THR A 256 11.36 8.57 -1.42
N ALA A 257 12.40 9.32 -1.05
CA ALA A 257 12.21 10.55 -0.29
C ALA A 257 11.38 11.55 -1.10
N TYR A 258 11.62 11.62 -2.41
CA TYR A 258 10.85 12.48 -3.31
C TYR A 258 9.38 12.06 -3.35
N ASP A 259 9.09 10.78 -3.57
CA ASP A 259 7.72 10.25 -3.62
C ASP A 259 6.99 10.46 -2.29
N SER A 260 7.67 10.23 -1.16
CA SER A 260 7.11 10.47 0.17
C SER A 260 6.79 11.94 0.43
N ILE A 261 7.64 12.86 -0.06
CA ILE A 261 7.39 14.31 0.04
C ILE A 261 6.18 14.71 -0.80
N VAL A 262 6.08 14.19 -2.02
CA VAL A 262 4.94 14.44 -2.92
C VAL A 262 3.65 13.93 -2.28
N GLU A 263 3.63 12.70 -1.79
CA GLU A 263 2.44 12.14 -1.11
C GLU A 263 2.07 12.91 0.16
N SER A 264 3.06 13.28 0.97
CA SER A 264 2.83 14.10 2.17
C SER A 264 2.25 15.47 1.84
N ASN A 265 2.74 16.12 0.77
CA ASN A 265 2.21 17.41 0.31
C ASN A 265 0.77 17.29 -0.21
N LEU A 266 0.43 16.20 -0.92
CA LEU A 266 -0.95 15.94 -1.34
C LEU A 266 -1.87 15.79 -0.13
N ARG A 267 -1.52 14.93 0.83
CA ARG A 267 -2.31 14.74 2.06
C ARG A 267 -2.45 16.02 2.89
N TYR A 268 -1.39 16.83 2.94
CA TYR A 268 -1.43 18.12 3.62
C TYR A 268 -2.38 19.09 2.94
N ASN A 269 -2.36 19.17 1.61
CA ASN A 269 -3.29 20.01 0.84
C ASN A 269 -4.75 19.55 1.00
N ASP A 270 -4.99 18.23 1.01
CA ASP A 270 -6.32 17.66 1.27
C ASP A 270 -6.82 18.02 2.68
N ALA A 271 -5.96 17.91 3.69
CA ALA A 271 -6.31 18.31 5.06
C ALA A 271 -6.63 19.81 5.17
N LEU A 272 -5.86 20.67 4.50
CA LEU A 272 -6.13 22.10 4.45
C LEU A 272 -7.45 22.42 3.73
N LEU A 273 -7.76 21.71 2.63
CA LEU A 273 -9.04 21.83 1.94
C LEU A 273 -10.21 21.54 2.89
N VAL A 274 -10.16 20.41 3.58
CA VAL A 274 -11.20 20.00 4.55
C VAL A 274 -11.32 21.04 5.68
N GLN A 275 -10.21 21.53 6.20
CA GLN A 275 -10.18 22.54 7.25
C GLN A 275 -10.78 23.87 6.79
N GLU A 276 -10.40 24.38 5.61
CA GLU A 276 -10.94 25.64 5.07
C GLU A 276 -12.44 25.55 4.77
N ILE A 277 -12.89 24.43 4.19
CA ILE A 277 -14.32 24.17 3.98
C ILE A 277 -15.06 24.08 5.32
N GLY A 278 -14.50 23.36 6.30
CA GLY A 278 -15.09 23.23 7.63
C GLY A 278 -15.24 24.58 8.35
N GLN A 279 -14.24 25.45 8.24
CA GLN A 279 -14.30 26.81 8.79
C GLN A 279 -15.36 27.68 8.06
N ALA A 280 -15.46 27.56 6.73
CA ALA A 280 -16.47 28.25 5.95
C ALA A 280 -17.88 27.84 6.37
N ILE A 281 -18.12 26.53 6.54
CA ILE A 281 -19.40 25.97 7.01
C ILE A 281 -19.77 26.50 8.39
N SER A 282 -18.81 26.62 9.32
CA SER A 282 -19.04 27.02 10.69
C SER A 282 -19.37 28.53 10.84
N ASN A 283 -18.90 29.35 9.93
CA ASN A 283 -18.96 30.82 10.05
C ASN A 283 -19.94 31.50 9.10
N ILE A 284 -20.47 30.79 8.11
CA ILE A 284 -21.34 31.37 7.06
C ILE A 284 -22.75 30.80 7.18
N PHE A 285 -23.72 31.62 7.57
CA PHE A 285 -25.14 31.25 7.71
C PHE A 285 -25.92 31.35 6.38
N ASP A 286 -25.43 32.10 5.40
CA ASP A 286 -26.06 32.18 4.07
C ASP A 286 -25.50 31.07 3.16
N ILE A 287 -26.37 30.14 2.76
CA ILE A 287 -26.04 29.02 1.86
C ILE A 287 -25.44 29.51 0.52
N ASN A 288 -25.89 30.65 0.00
CA ASN A 288 -25.37 31.18 -1.26
C ASN A 288 -23.91 31.65 -1.09
N GLN A 289 -23.62 32.31 0.01
CA GLN A 289 -22.27 32.74 0.34
C GLN A 289 -21.38 31.53 0.65
N LEU A 290 -21.88 30.55 1.40
CA LEU A 290 -21.19 29.31 1.71
C LEU A 290 -20.71 28.57 0.45
N LEU A 291 -21.62 28.30 -0.49
CA LEU A 291 -21.31 27.57 -1.71
C LEU A 291 -20.30 28.31 -2.62
N ARG A 292 -20.35 29.64 -2.66
CA ARG A 292 -19.35 30.47 -3.36
C ARG A 292 -17.98 30.37 -2.70
N THR A 293 -17.96 30.41 -1.37
CA THR A 293 -16.70 30.24 -0.60
C THR A 293 -16.11 28.87 -0.83
N VAL A 294 -16.92 27.81 -0.79
CA VAL A 294 -16.47 26.44 -1.10
C VAL A 294 -15.89 26.35 -2.51
N ALA A 295 -16.57 26.92 -3.53
CA ALA A 295 -16.05 26.94 -4.90
C ALA A 295 -14.70 27.68 -4.98
N GLY A 296 -14.52 28.80 -4.27
CA GLY A 296 -13.25 29.54 -4.22
C GLY A 296 -12.13 28.79 -3.49
N VAL A 297 -12.45 28.04 -2.43
CA VAL A 297 -11.48 27.14 -1.76
C VAL A 297 -11.05 26.01 -2.70
N MET A 298 -11.99 25.44 -3.43
CA MET A 298 -11.69 24.39 -4.41
C MET A 298 -10.79 24.89 -5.53
N GLU A 299 -11.08 26.07 -6.10
CA GLU A 299 -10.23 26.71 -7.11
C GLU A 299 -8.79 26.89 -6.65
N LYS A 300 -8.61 27.22 -5.37
CA LYS A 300 -7.29 27.48 -4.77
C LYS A 300 -6.51 26.21 -4.42
N ARG A 301 -7.22 25.13 -4.09
CA ARG A 301 -6.61 23.93 -3.50
C ARG A 301 -6.61 22.71 -4.41
N LEU A 302 -7.54 22.60 -5.33
CA LEU A 302 -7.63 21.48 -6.25
C LEU A 302 -6.97 21.84 -7.59
N ASP A 303 -6.25 20.90 -8.15
CA ASP A 303 -5.58 21.03 -9.45
C ASP A 303 -6.54 20.65 -10.59
N PHE A 304 -7.67 21.38 -10.66
CA PHE A 304 -8.64 21.25 -11.75
C PHE A 304 -8.78 22.60 -12.48
N ASP A 305 -8.78 22.54 -13.81
CA ASP A 305 -8.94 23.74 -14.64
C ASP A 305 -10.24 24.50 -14.33
N ARG A 306 -11.29 23.76 -14.01
CA ARG A 306 -12.64 24.30 -13.80
C ARG A 306 -13.42 23.44 -12.82
N GLY A 307 -14.32 24.08 -12.10
CA GLY A 307 -15.27 23.37 -11.23
C GLY A 307 -16.61 24.08 -11.20
N MET A 308 -17.69 23.33 -10.93
CA MET A 308 -19.02 23.89 -10.78
C MET A 308 -19.85 23.14 -9.74
N ILE A 309 -20.71 23.89 -9.08
CA ILE A 309 -21.75 23.37 -8.20
C ILE A 309 -23.10 23.58 -8.87
N MET A 310 -23.86 22.52 -9.02
CA MET A 310 -25.23 22.57 -9.51
C MET A 310 -26.18 22.07 -8.44
N LEU A 311 -27.30 22.73 -8.25
CA LEU A 311 -28.31 22.39 -7.26
C LEU A 311 -29.61 21.93 -7.90
N THR A 312 -30.32 21.03 -7.22
CA THR A 312 -31.68 20.64 -7.61
C THR A 312 -32.69 21.67 -7.16
N ASP A 313 -33.78 21.79 -7.90
CA ASP A 313 -34.93 22.60 -7.49
C ASP A 313 -35.67 21.93 -6.31
N ARG A 314 -36.59 22.65 -5.67
CA ARG A 314 -37.38 22.14 -4.52
C ARG A 314 -38.18 20.88 -4.87
N LYS A 315 -38.61 20.72 -6.12
CA LYS A 315 -39.37 19.55 -6.62
C LYS A 315 -38.47 18.41 -7.06
N LYS A 316 -37.12 18.60 -7.05
CA LYS A 316 -36.10 17.64 -7.52
C LYS A 316 -36.31 17.17 -8.97
N THR A 317 -36.91 18.02 -9.81
CA THR A 317 -37.15 17.76 -11.23
C THR A 317 -36.12 18.40 -12.15
N LYS A 318 -35.37 19.39 -11.65
CA LYS A 318 -34.42 20.17 -12.45
C LYS A 318 -33.10 20.35 -11.67
N LEU A 319 -32.00 20.26 -12.41
CA LEU A 319 -30.66 20.58 -11.92
C LEU A 319 -30.17 21.84 -12.63
N ARG A 320 -29.72 22.83 -11.88
CA ARG A 320 -29.29 24.15 -12.41
C ARG A 320 -27.92 24.52 -11.85
N TYR A 321 -27.14 25.23 -12.66
CA TYR A 321 -25.89 25.82 -12.24
C TYR A 321 -26.13 26.84 -11.12
N PHE A 322 -25.34 26.77 -10.09
CA PHE A 322 -25.37 27.67 -8.96
C PHE A 322 -24.12 28.58 -8.93
N THR A 323 -22.93 27.98 -8.89
CA THR A 323 -21.65 28.67 -8.87
C THR A 323 -20.53 27.77 -9.40
N GLY A 324 -19.38 28.35 -9.72
CA GLY A 324 -18.21 27.62 -10.17
C GLY A 324 -17.01 28.53 -10.35
N TYR A 325 -15.90 27.95 -10.80
CA TYR A 325 -14.65 28.66 -11.08
C TYR A 325 -14.02 28.18 -12.40
N GLY A 326 -13.04 28.94 -12.92
CA GLY A 326 -12.30 28.59 -14.14
C GLY A 326 -13.10 28.74 -15.45
N HIS A 327 -14.31 29.24 -15.41
CA HIS A 327 -15.14 29.46 -16.59
C HIS A 327 -15.02 30.89 -17.09
N SER A 328 -14.87 31.09 -18.43
CA SER A 328 -14.99 32.40 -19.02
C SER A 328 -16.44 32.94 -18.87
N PRO A 329 -16.68 34.28 -18.89
CA PRO A 329 -18.01 34.85 -18.75
C PRO A 329 -19.04 34.30 -19.74
N ASP A 330 -18.62 33.98 -20.97
CA ASP A 330 -19.49 33.40 -21.99
C ASP A 330 -19.91 31.98 -21.64
N LYS A 331 -18.96 31.16 -21.17
CA LYS A 331 -19.21 29.77 -20.73
C LYS A 331 -20.09 29.73 -19.47
N GLU A 332 -19.86 30.65 -18.53
CA GLU A 332 -20.72 30.78 -17.35
C GLU A 332 -22.15 31.16 -17.71
N LYS A 333 -22.34 32.05 -18.71
CA LYS A 333 -23.65 32.40 -19.23
C LYS A 333 -24.38 31.20 -19.84
N ILE A 334 -23.66 30.34 -20.56
CA ILE A 334 -24.22 29.09 -21.10
C ILE A 334 -24.67 28.17 -19.94
N LEU A 335 -23.84 27.98 -18.92
CA LEU A 335 -24.18 27.18 -17.76
C LEU A 335 -25.40 27.69 -17.00
N LYS A 336 -25.50 29.02 -16.77
CA LYS A 336 -26.64 29.66 -16.10
C LYS A 336 -27.95 29.48 -16.87
N ASN A 337 -27.89 29.48 -18.19
CA ASN A 337 -29.06 29.31 -19.08
C ASN A 337 -29.41 27.83 -19.31
N THR A 338 -28.55 26.90 -18.86
CA THR A 338 -28.77 25.48 -19.06
C THR A 338 -29.50 24.87 -17.86
N THR A 339 -30.55 24.11 -18.15
CA THR A 339 -31.29 23.33 -17.16
C THR A 339 -31.23 21.86 -17.58
N PHE A 340 -30.85 21.00 -16.66
CA PHE A 340 -30.90 19.54 -16.83
C PHE A 340 -32.17 19.01 -16.16
N HIS A 341 -32.92 18.22 -16.90
CA HIS A 341 -34.19 17.65 -16.44
C HIS A 341 -33.93 16.29 -15.80
N LEU A 342 -34.28 16.14 -14.52
CA LEU A 342 -34.14 14.93 -13.72
C LEU A 342 -35.35 13.99 -13.84
N ASP A 343 -36.51 14.57 -14.22
CA ASP A 343 -37.78 13.89 -14.43
C ASP A 343 -37.88 13.11 -15.75
N ASN A 344 -36.93 13.31 -16.67
CA ASN A 344 -36.86 12.54 -17.90
C ASN A 344 -36.20 11.17 -17.61
N PRO A 345 -36.93 10.02 -17.71
CA PRO A 345 -36.41 8.70 -17.46
C PRO A 345 -35.32 8.29 -18.46
N GLU A 346 -35.35 8.81 -19.70
CA GLU A 346 -34.38 8.48 -20.74
C GLU A 346 -33.13 9.35 -20.70
N SER A 347 -32.99 10.25 -19.73
CA SER A 347 -31.83 11.10 -19.63
C SER A 347 -30.58 10.29 -19.21
N LYS A 348 -29.61 10.22 -20.10
CA LYS A 348 -28.32 9.53 -19.94
C LYS A 348 -27.14 10.48 -19.70
N GLY A 349 -27.37 11.76 -19.44
CA GLY A 349 -26.31 12.71 -19.14
C GLY A 349 -25.65 12.43 -17.80
N VAL A 350 -24.30 12.50 -17.73
CA VAL A 350 -23.51 12.19 -16.52
C VAL A 350 -24.02 12.93 -15.28
N PHE A 351 -24.37 14.20 -15.39
CA PHE A 351 -24.91 14.99 -14.27
C PHE A 351 -26.25 14.45 -13.75
N VAL A 352 -27.11 14.01 -14.66
CA VAL A 352 -28.41 13.44 -14.30
C VAL A 352 -28.24 12.05 -13.68
N LEU A 353 -27.35 11.24 -14.26
CA LEU A 353 -27.04 9.92 -13.72
C LEU A 353 -26.42 10.00 -12.32
N ALA A 354 -25.51 10.94 -12.08
CA ALA A 354 -24.90 11.13 -10.77
C ALA A 354 -25.95 11.44 -9.69
N VAL A 355 -26.97 12.27 -10.03
CA VAL A 355 -28.09 12.55 -9.10
C VAL A 355 -29.00 11.32 -8.91
N LYS A 356 -29.34 10.62 -10.00
CA LYS A 356 -30.28 9.47 -9.96
C LYS A 356 -29.68 8.25 -9.26
N GLU A 357 -28.45 7.91 -9.61
CA GLU A 357 -27.75 6.72 -9.08
C GLU A 357 -27.02 6.99 -7.76
N GLN A 358 -26.93 8.27 -7.37
CA GLN A 358 -26.29 8.73 -6.13
C GLN A 358 -24.85 8.19 -5.97
N ARG A 359 -24.11 8.07 -7.08
CA ARG A 359 -22.70 7.64 -7.11
C ARG A 359 -21.84 8.60 -7.92
N PRO A 360 -20.55 8.68 -7.64
CA PRO A 360 -19.62 9.48 -8.43
C PRO A 360 -19.40 8.87 -9.82
N PHE A 361 -19.08 9.74 -10.79
CA PHE A 361 -18.68 9.38 -12.14
C PHE A 361 -17.33 10.01 -12.48
N LEU A 362 -16.41 9.19 -12.97
CA LEU A 362 -15.14 9.61 -13.54
C LEU A 362 -15.20 9.35 -15.05
N VAL A 363 -14.97 10.38 -15.85
CA VAL A 363 -14.90 10.32 -17.31
C VAL A 363 -13.53 10.82 -17.73
N ASN A 364 -12.61 9.93 -18.05
CA ASN A 364 -11.26 10.29 -18.44
C ASN A 364 -11.21 10.93 -19.83
N ASN A 365 -12.12 10.55 -20.72
CA ASN A 365 -12.21 11.11 -22.07
C ASN A 365 -13.68 11.16 -22.51
N ILE A 366 -14.21 12.36 -22.68
CA ILE A 366 -15.61 12.58 -23.09
C ILE A 366 -15.89 12.00 -24.48
N SER A 367 -14.88 11.91 -25.35
CA SER A 367 -15.06 11.31 -26.69
C SER A 367 -15.40 9.81 -26.64
N GLU A 368 -15.01 9.08 -25.60
CA GLU A 368 -15.31 7.66 -25.45
C GLU A 368 -16.78 7.39 -25.08
N ILE A 369 -17.45 8.36 -24.49
CA ILE A 369 -18.86 8.23 -24.06
C ILE A 369 -19.85 9.02 -24.94
N GLN A 370 -19.41 9.56 -26.07
CA GLN A 370 -20.23 10.42 -26.94
C GLN A 370 -21.55 9.76 -27.34
N ASP A 371 -21.54 8.49 -27.66
CA ASP A 371 -22.73 7.72 -28.07
C ASP A 371 -23.70 7.47 -26.92
N SER A 372 -23.22 7.58 -25.67
CA SER A 372 -24.03 7.44 -24.47
C SER A 372 -24.62 8.77 -23.99
N LEU A 373 -24.12 9.90 -24.50
CA LEU A 373 -24.59 11.23 -24.11
C LEU A 373 -25.79 11.66 -24.96
N SER A 374 -26.70 12.42 -24.33
CA SER A 374 -27.74 13.12 -25.10
C SER A 374 -27.10 14.18 -26.01
N ARG A 375 -27.74 14.45 -27.15
CA ARG A 375 -27.29 15.50 -28.09
C ARG A 375 -26.98 16.83 -27.38
N LYS A 376 -27.86 17.23 -26.45
CA LYS A 376 -27.70 18.45 -25.63
C LYS A 376 -26.48 18.36 -24.69
N SER A 377 -26.24 17.25 -24.04
CA SER A 377 -25.09 17.07 -23.15
C SER A 377 -23.78 17.13 -23.94
N LEU A 378 -23.74 16.52 -25.12
CA LEU A 378 -22.57 16.54 -25.99
C LEU A 378 -22.28 17.93 -26.51
N GLU A 379 -23.32 18.70 -26.90
CA GLU A 379 -23.19 20.08 -27.36
C GLU A 379 -22.65 21.01 -26.26
N ILE A 380 -23.15 20.85 -25.03
CA ILE A 380 -22.65 21.59 -23.86
C ILE A 380 -21.19 21.23 -23.57
N ALA A 381 -20.82 19.93 -23.57
CA ALA A 381 -19.45 19.51 -23.36
C ALA A 381 -18.50 20.11 -24.41
N LYS A 382 -18.89 20.16 -25.68
CA LYS A 382 -18.13 20.78 -26.76
C LYS A 382 -18.01 22.31 -26.56
N GLN A 383 -19.08 23.00 -26.22
CA GLN A 383 -19.07 24.45 -25.97
C GLN A 383 -18.20 24.81 -24.77
N LEU A 384 -18.20 23.99 -23.73
CA LEU A 384 -17.34 24.15 -22.56
C LEU A 384 -15.89 23.80 -22.88
N GLY A 385 -15.63 22.94 -23.89
CA GLY A 385 -14.31 22.41 -24.22
C GLY A 385 -13.80 21.45 -23.13
N SER A 386 -14.69 20.66 -22.57
CA SER A 386 -14.32 19.66 -21.55
C SER A 386 -13.78 18.41 -22.21
N GLN A 387 -12.62 17.92 -21.75
CA GLN A 387 -12.01 16.67 -22.22
C GLN A 387 -12.24 15.52 -21.23
N SER A 388 -12.14 15.80 -19.96
CA SER A 388 -12.38 14.85 -18.86
C SER A 388 -13.29 15.49 -17.81
N LEU A 389 -13.91 14.70 -16.97
CA LEU A 389 -14.89 15.16 -16.01
C LEU A 389 -14.95 14.22 -14.80
N ILE A 390 -14.96 14.79 -13.61
CA ILE A 390 -15.39 14.15 -12.38
C ILE A 390 -16.72 14.75 -11.98
N CYS A 391 -17.70 13.92 -11.64
CA CYS A 391 -19.01 14.39 -11.18
C CYS A 391 -19.39 13.63 -9.91
N VAL A 392 -19.58 14.36 -8.80
CA VAL A 392 -19.90 13.80 -7.49
C VAL A 392 -21.25 14.31 -7.02
N PRO A 393 -22.21 13.45 -6.64
CA PRO A 393 -23.49 13.89 -6.10
C PRO A 393 -23.34 14.46 -4.70
N ILE A 394 -24.03 15.56 -4.41
CA ILE A 394 -24.17 16.13 -3.07
C ILE A 394 -25.39 15.50 -2.43
N ILE A 395 -25.19 14.66 -1.41
CA ILE A 395 -26.24 13.85 -0.78
C ILE A 395 -26.36 14.23 0.69
N TYR A 396 -27.60 14.37 1.18
CA TYR A 396 -27.92 14.50 2.60
C TYR A 396 -29.11 13.62 2.94
N GLU A 397 -29.01 12.80 3.98
CA GLU A 397 -30.04 11.84 4.40
C GLU A 397 -30.60 10.98 3.24
N LYS A 398 -29.69 10.40 2.44
CA LYS A 398 -30.02 9.59 1.25
C LYS A 398 -30.84 10.36 0.16
N LYS A 399 -30.84 11.68 0.20
CA LYS A 399 -31.53 12.52 -0.79
C LYS A 399 -30.51 13.38 -1.54
N PRO A 400 -30.49 13.35 -2.87
CA PRO A 400 -29.58 14.19 -3.63
C PRO A 400 -30.06 15.65 -3.63
N PHE A 401 -29.15 16.58 -3.40
CA PHE A 401 -29.36 18.02 -3.40
C PHE A 401 -28.71 18.73 -4.60
N GLY A 402 -27.75 18.06 -5.23
CA GLY A 402 -27.03 18.64 -6.34
C GLY A 402 -25.87 17.77 -6.77
N ILE A 403 -24.96 18.37 -7.51
CA ILE A 403 -23.67 17.78 -7.90
C ILE A 403 -22.56 18.79 -7.75
N LEU A 404 -21.36 18.27 -7.60
CA LEU A 404 -20.08 18.90 -7.79
C LEU A 404 -19.45 18.29 -9.04
N ALA A 405 -19.00 19.09 -9.97
CA ALA A 405 -18.38 18.58 -11.21
C ALA A 405 -17.21 19.48 -11.62
#